data_678b4085fdeafe0cc6f10eb2c99ce59f
#
_entry.id   678b4085fdeafe0cc6f10eb2c99ce59f
#
_cell.length_a   1.000
_cell.length_b   1.000
_cell.length_c   1.000
_cell.angle_alpha   90.00
_cell.angle_beta   90.00
_cell.angle_gamma   90.00
#
_symmetry.space_group_name_H-M   'P 1'
#
loop_
_entity.id
_entity.type
_entity.pdbx_description
1 polymer ?
#
loop_
_entity_poly.entity_id
_entity_poly.type
_entity_poly.pdbx_seq_one_letter_code
_entity_poly.pdbx_strand_id
1 'polypeptide(L)'
;MSYKTIGEFAKLCEVGVETIRYYQRKGLIHVPLLPKELGAPKIRRYGDNDISRLRFILLAKKAGFTLKEIKELLEFDAKNDRKHVRDMAEKRIEQLNLKINELTEACNTLSRLVAKCRDTESSPCPILMTFEKSETGN
;
A
#
# COMPACT_ATOMS: atom_id res chain seq x y z
N MET A 1 21.50 -19.77 -6.49
CA MET A 1 20.26 -19.34 -5.83
C MET A 1 20.43 -19.41 -4.33
N SER A 2 20.25 -18.30 -3.67
CA SER A 2 20.31 -18.30 -2.22
C SER A 2 18.90 -18.31 -1.65
N TYR A 3 18.62 -19.34 -0.85
CA TYR A 3 17.33 -19.45 -0.16
C TYR A 3 17.44 -18.82 1.22
N LYS A 4 16.37 -18.21 1.67
CA LYS A 4 16.29 -17.48 2.93
C LYS A 4 15.31 -18.12 3.90
N THR A 5 15.58 -18.00 5.19
CA THR A 5 14.58 -18.33 6.22
C THR A 5 13.51 -17.23 6.22
N ILE A 6 12.37 -17.48 6.87
CA ILE A 6 11.31 -16.47 6.97
C ILE A 6 11.80 -15.18 7.64
N GLY A 7 12.66 -15.31 8.64
CA GLY A 7 13.25 -14.15 9.33
C GLY A 7 14.14 -13.31 8.41
N GLU A 8 14.98 -13.98 7.63
CA GLU A 8 15.84 -13.32 6.65
C GLU A 8 15.03 -12.67 5.53
N PHE A 9 14.00 -13.38 5.07
CA PHE A 9 13.06 -12.88 4.05
C PHE A 9 12.36 -11.59 4.55
N ALA A 10 11.82 -11.63 5.76
CA ALA A 10 11.15 -10.48 6.38
C ALA A 10 12.10 -9.28 6.49
N LYS A 11 13.31 -9.53 6.97
CA LYS A 11 14.32 -8.48 7.12
C LYS A 11 14.70 -7.85 5.78
N LEU A 12 14.86 -8.66 4.75
CA LEU A 12 15.19 -8.19 3.41
C LEU A 12 14.11 -7.29 2.82
N CYS A 13 12.85 -7.58 3.11
CA CYS A 13 11.70 -6.78 2.65
C CYS A 13 11.28 -5.69 3.63
N GLU A 14 12.01 -5.53 4.73
CA GLU A 14 11.75 -4.53 5.76
C GLU A 14 10.36 -4.63 6.39
N VAL A 15 9.92 -5.86 6.64
CA VAL A 15 8.63 -6.16 7.29
C VAL A 15 8.84 -7.16 8.42
N GLY A 16 7.83 -7.32 9.25
CA GLY A 16 7.84 -8.36 10.29
C GLY A 16 7.45 -9.72 9.70
N VAL A 17 7.85 -10.79 10.38
CA VAL A 17 7.48 -12.15 10.01
C VAL A 17 5.97 -12.32 9.95
N GLU A 18 5.25 -11.66 10.85
CA GLU A 18 3.77 -11.73 10.88
C GLU A 18 3.12 -11.16 9.63
N THR A 19 3.75 -10.18 8.98
CA THR A 19 3.28 -9.64 7.71
C THR A 19 3.30 -10.72 6.62
N ILE A 20 4.40 -11.50 6.57
CA ILE A 20 4.52 -12.60 5.61
C ILE A 20 3.46 -13.66 5.89
N ARG A 21 3.29 -14.05 7.15
CA ARG A 21 2.29 -15.03 7.56
C ARG A 21 0.86 -14.57 7.24
N TYR A 22 0.61 -13.27 7.40
CA TYR A 22 -0.69 -12.68 7.05
C TYR A 22 -0.99 -12.88 5.55
N TYR A 23 -0.02 -12.57 4.68
CA TYR A 23 -0.21 -12.75 3.24
C TYR A 23 -0.27 -14.22 2.83
N GLN A 24 0.40 -15.10 3.56
CA GLN A 24 0.28 -16.54 3.37
C GLN A 24 -1.15 -17.01 3.69
N ARG A 25 -1.72 -16.54 4.79
CA ARG A 25 -3.10 -16.85 5.16
C ARG A 25 -4.11 -16.33 4.14
N LYS A 26 -3.79 -15.21 3.49
CA LYS A 26 -4.64 -14.63 2.44
C LYS A 26 -4.43 -15.27 1.07
N GLY A 27 -3.52 -16.22 0.97
CA GLY A 27 -3.25 -16.93 -0.28
C GLY A 27 -2.44 -16.13 -1.29
N LEU A 28 -1.82 -15.03 -0.88
CA LEU A 28 -1.01 -14.19 -1.76
C LEU A 28 0.44 -14.64 -1.84
N ILE A 29 0.95 -15.27 -0.80
CA ILE A 29 2.29 -15.85 -0.75
C ILE A 29 2.13 -17.33 -0.39
N HIS A 30 2.84 -18.19 -1.11
CA HIS A 30 2.77 -19.62 -0.84
C HIS A 30 3.57 -19.96 0.42
N VAL A 31 3.23 -21.09 1.04
CA VAL A 31 3.96 -21.63 2.17
C VAL A 31 4.85 -22.75 1.65
N PRO A 32 6.19 -22.57 1.64
CA PRO A 32 7.07 -23.62 1.15
C PRO A 32 6.94 -24.91 1.99
N LEU A 33 7.12 -26.04 1.32
CA LEU A 33 7.10 -27.31 2.01
C LEU A 33 8.33 -27.48 2.89
N LEU A 34 8.16 -28.17 4.00
CA LEU A 34 9.28 -28.56 4.86
C LEU A 34 10.11 -29.62 4.16
N PRO A 35 11.46 -29.65 4.37
CA PRO A 35 12.29 -30.71 3.82
C PRO A 35 11.81 -32.08 4.27
N LYS A 36 11.76 -33.04 3.35
CA LYS A 36 11.35 -34.42 3.64
C LYS A 36 12.52 -35.32 4.00
N GLU A 37 13.76 -34.85 3.81
CA GLU A 37 14.96 -35.62 4.08
C GLU A 37 15.15 -35.88 5.56
N LEU A 38 15.51 -37.12 5.89
CA LEU A 38 15.80 -37.49 7.25
C LEU A 38 17.04 -36.73 7.77
N GLY A 39 16.92 -36.07 8.90
CA GLY A 39 18.02 -35.30 9.47
C GLY A 39 18.19 -33.90 8.94
N ALA A 40 17.43 -33.50 7.92
CA ALA A 40 17.47 -32.14 7.43
C ALA A 40 16.77 -31.17 8.39
N PRO A 41 17.27 -29.91 8.55
CA PRO A 41 16.59 -28.92 9.38
C PRO A 41 15.16 -28.70 8.87
N LYS A 42 14.20 -28.69 9.79
CA LYS A 42 12.79 -28.47 9.44
C LYS A 42 12.49 -27.00 9.36
N ILE A 43 13.14 -26.33 8.41
CA ILE A 43 13.02 -24.89 8.18
C ILE A 43 12.54 -24.66 6.74
N ARG A 44 11.49 -23.84 6.59
CA ARG A 44 11.01 -23.46 5.26
C ARG A 44 12.01 -22.49 4.63
N ARG A 45 12.21 -22.66 3.33
CA ARG A 45 13.14 -21.84 2.55
C ARG A 45 12.39 -21.02 1.50
N TYR A 46 12.72 -19.76 1.43
CA TYR A 46 12.09 -18.81 0.51
C TYR A 46 13.11 -18.37 -0.54
N GLY A 47 12.69 -18.35 -1.80
CA GLY A 47 13.55 -18.01 -2.92
C GLY A 47 13.32 -16.59 -3.43
N ASP A 48 14.03 -16.24 -4.51
CA ASP A 48 13.95 -14.92 -5.13
C ASP A 48 12.54 -14.58 -5.62
N ASN A 49 11.79 -15.57 -6.10
CA ASN A 49 10.41 -15.37 -6.55
C ASN A 49 9.51 -14.92 -5.40
N ASP A 50 9.72 -15.46 -4.21
CA ASP A 50 8.96 -15.09 -3.02
C ASP A 50 9.25 -13.64 -2.64
N ILE A 51 10.52 -13.26 -2.71
CA ILE A 51 10.95 -11.89 -2.38
C ILE A 51 10.35 -10.89 -3.37
N SER A 52 10.43 -11.18 -4.66
CA SER A 52 9.85 -10.34 -5.71
C SER A 52 8.35 -10.20 -5.54
N ARG A 53 7.68 -11.30 -5.23
CA ARG A 53 6.23 -11.30 -5.03
C ARG A 53 5.81 -10.46 -3.82
N LEU A 54 6.51 -10.59 -2.71
CA LEU A 54 6.22 -9.77 -1.53
C LEU A 54 6.47 -8.28 -1.81
N ARG A 55 7.57 -7.95 -2.48
CA ARG A 55 7.86 -6.56 -2.85
C ARG A 55 6.76 -5.97 -3.72
N PHE A 56 6.25 -6.74 -4.65
CA PHE A 56 5.11 -6.33 -5.49
C PHE A 56 3.87 -6.09 -4.63
N ILE A 57 3.54 -7.01 -3.73
CA ILE A 57 2.37 -6.89 -2.84
C ILE A 57 2.47 -5.62 -2.00
N LEU A 58 3.64 -5.36 -1.42
CA LEU A 58 3.85 -4.17 -0.59
C LEU A 58 3.71 -2.88 -1.40
N LEU A 59 4.25 -2.87 -2.61
CA LEU A 59 4.12 -1.73 -3.53
C LEU A 59 2.65 -1.48 -3.90
N ALA A 60 1.94 -2.55 -4.25
CA ALA A 60 0.54 -2.46 -4.63
C ALA A 60 -0.34 -1.98 -3.47
N LYS A 61 -0.07 -2.47 -2.25
CA LYS A 61 -0.77 -2.00 -1.05
C LYS A 61 -0.53 -0.51 -0.83
N LYS A 62 0.70 -0.07 -0.99
CA LYS A 62 1.06 1.34 -0.85
C LYS A 62 0.36 2.20 -1.89
N ALA A 63 0.17 1.69 -3.09
CA ALA A 63 -0.57 2.36 -4.16
C ALA A 63 -2.10 2.33 -3.93
N GLY A 64 -2.56 1.65 -2.88
CA GLY A 64 -3.96 1.62 -2.49
C GLY A 64 -4.80 0.52 -3.09
N PHE A 65 -4.18 -0.48 -3.73
CA PHE A 65 -4.93 -1.65 -4.19
C PHE A 65 -5.41 -2.47 -3.00
N THR A 66 -6.62 -3.02 -3.12
CA THR A 66 -7.15 -3.93 -2.12
C THR A 66 -6.49 -5.31 -2.27
N LEU A 67 -6.60 -6.16 -1.26
CA LEU A 67 -6.07 -7.53 -1.35
C LEU A 67 -6.72 -8.30 -2.49
N LYS A 68 -8.01 -8.08 -2.74
CA LYS A 68 -8.73 -8.69 -3.85
C LYS A 68 -8.13 -8.26 -5.19
N GLU A 69 -7.88 -6.96 -5.35
CA GLU A 69 -7.28 -6.42 -6.57
C GLU A 69 -5.86 -6.92 -6.79
N ILE A 70 -5.07 -7.03 -5.70
CA ILE A 70 -3.71 -7.56 -5.77
C ILE A 70 -3.74 -9.02 -6.24
N LYS A 71 -4.67 -9.80 -5.72
CA LYS A 71 -4.84 -11.19 -6.14
C LYS A 71 -5.21 -11.28 -7.62
N GLU A 72 -6.11 -10.42 -8.09
CA GLU A 72 -6.47 -10.34 -9.51
C GLU A 72 -5.25 -9.98 -10.37
N LEU A 73 -4.45 -9.00 -9.96
CA LEU A 73 -3.23 -8.62 -10.68
C LEU A 73 -2.26 -9.79 -10.81
N LEU A 74 -2.08 -10.55 -9.73
CA LEU A 74 -1.21 -11.72 -9.74
C LEU A 74 -1.74 -12.84 -10.65
N GLU A 75 -3.06 -13.01 -10.67
CA GLU A 75 -3.70 -14.00 -11.55
C GLU A 75 -3.54 -13.62 -13.04
N PHE A 76 -3.73 -12.35 -13.38
CA PHE A 76 -3.53 -11.88 -14.75
C PHE A 76 -2.06 -12.00 -15.17
N ASP A 77 -1.14 -11.68 -14.27
CA ASP A 77 0.29 -11.82 -14.53
C ASP A 77 0.66 -13.28 -14.81
N ALA A 78 0.12 -14.21 -14.03
CA ALA A 78 0.35 -15.65 -14.23
C ALA A 78 -0.14 -16.13 -15.59
N LYS A 79 -1.15 -15.49 -16.16
CA LYS A 79 -1.71 -15.81 -17.48
C LYS A 79 -1.06 -14.99 -18.61
N ASN A 80 -0.05 -14.20 -18.30
CA ASN A 80 0.58 -13.23 -19.21
C ASN A 80 -0.42 -12.25 -19.82
N ASP A 81 -1.45 -11.90 -19.07
CA ASP A 81 -2.48 -10.96 -19.51
C ASP A 81 -2.07 -9.52 -19.16
N ARG A 82 -1.09 -9.02 -19.90
CA ARG A 82 -0.52 -7.69 -19.68
C ARG A 82 -1.55 -6.57 -19.84
N LYS A 83 -2.50 -6.76 -20.73
CA LYS A 83 -3.52 -5.73 -20.99
C LYS A 83 -4.35 -5.46 -19.74
N HIS A 84 -4.85 -6.52 -19.10
CA HIS A 84 -5.66 -6.37 -17.89
C HIS A 84 -4.84 -5.77 -16.73
N VAL A 85 -3.58 -6.19 -16.58
CA VAL A 85 -2.69 -5.64 -15.54
C VAL A 85 -2.50 -4.14 -15.79
N ARG A 86 -2.20 -3.75 -17.02
CA ARG A 86 -2.01 -2.35 -17.39
C ARG A 86 -3.27 -1.52 -17.16
N ASP A 87 -4.43 -2.04 -17.59
CA ASP A 87 -5.71 -1.34 -17.41
C ASP A 87 -6.02 -1.10 -15.93
N MET A 88 -5.78 -2.08 -15.07
CA MET A 88 -5.97 -1.93 -13.63
C MET A 88 -5.02 -0.87 -13.05
N ALA A 89 -3.76 -0.88 -13.48
CA ALA A 89 -2.77 0.09 -13.04
C ALA A 89 -3.13 1.51 -13.49
N GLU A 90 -3.53 1.68 -14.74
CA GLU A 90 -3.95 2.98 -15.28
C GLU A 90 -5.16 3.54 -14.56
N LYS A 91 -6.14 2.69 -14.28
CA LYS A 91 -7.32 3.08 -13.50
C LYS A 91 -6.93 3.55 -12.10
N ARG A 92 -5.99 2.86 -11.47
CA ARG A 92 -5.50 3.25 -10.14
C ARG A 92 -4.75 4.58 -10.19
N ILE A 93 -3.96 4.81 -11.24
CA ILE A 93 -3.26 6.09 -11.45
C ILE A 93 -4.27 7.24 -11.53
N GLU A 94 -5.37 7.08 -12.27
CA GLU A 94 -6.42 8.09 -12.36
C GLU A 94 -7.01 8.41 -10.99
N GLN A 95 -7.32 7.37 -10.21
CA GLN A 95 -7.85 7.53 -8.85
C GLN A 95 -6.87 8.27 -7.94
N LEU A 96 -5.58 7.93 -8.04
CA LEU A 96 -4.53 8.58 -7.25
C LEU A 96 -4.38 10.05 -7.63
N ASN A 97 -4.45 10.37 -8.92
CA ASN A 97 -4.36 11.76 -9.38
C ASN A 97 -5.53 12.60 -8.87
N LEU A 98 -6.74 12.05 -8.86
CA LEU A 98 -7.90 12.72 -8.26
C LEU A 98 -7.66 12.99 -6.77
N LYS A 99 -7.12 12.02 -6.06
CA LYS A 99 -6.82 12.16 -4.63
C LYS A 99 -5.74 13.21 -4.38
N ILE A 100 -4.71 13.22 -5.20
CA ILE A 100 -3.65 14.24 -5.13
C ILE A 100 -4.24 15.63 -5.31
N ASN A 101 -5.12 15.81 -6.29
CA ASN A 101 -5.77 17.10 -6.53
C ASN A 101 -6.63 17.53 -5.34
N GLU A 102 -7.42 16.63 -4.78
CA GLU A 102 -8.23 16.90 -3.57
C GLU A 102 -7.36 17.35 -2.41
N LEU A 103 -6.27 16.64 -2.16
CA LEU A 103 -5.36 16.96 -1.06
C LEU A 103 -4.64 18.28 -1.32
N THR A 104 -4.24 18.55 -2.56
CA THR A 104 -3.59 19.80 -2.94
C THR A 104 -4.53 21.00 -2.69
N GLU A 105 -5.80 20.87 -3.08
CA GLU A 105 -6.80 21.92 -2.84
C GLU A 105 -7.02 22.15 -1.34
N ALA A 106 -7.09 21.08 -0.55
CA ALA A 106 -7.23 21.18 0.89
C ALA A 106 -6.04 21.90 1.51
N CYS A 107 -4.82 21.55 1.08
CA CYS A 107 -3.60 22.23 1.56
C CYS A 107 -3.60 23.71 1.20
N ASN A 108 -3.99 24.04 -0.03
CA ASN A 108 -4.03 25.42 -0.50
C ASN A 108 -5.05 26.24 0.30
N THR A 109 -6.22 25.67 0.56
CA THR A 109 -7.27 26.32 1.35
C THR A 109 -6.79 26.59 2.78
N LEU A 110 -6.23 25.58 3.42
CA LEU A 110 -5.71 25.74 4.79
C LEU A 110 -4.57 26.75 4.85
N SER A 111 -3.67 26.73 3.86
CA SER A 111 -2.54 27.67 3.79
C SER A 111 -3.03 29.13 3.70
N ARG A 112 -4.05 29.39 2.89
CA ARG A 112 -4.65 30.71 2.80
C ARG A 112 -5.27 31.16 4.11
N LEU A 113 -5.96 30.23 4.80
CA LEU A 113 -6.59 30.53 6.09
C LEU A 113 -5.55 30.79 7.17
N VAL A 114 -4.46 30.02 7.17
CA VAL A 114 -3.33 30.22 8.11
C VAL A 114 -2.69 31.59 7.87
N ALA A 115 -2.48 31.98 6.61
CA ALA A 115 -1.92 33.30 6.28
C ALA A 115 -2.82 34.43 6.80
N LYS A 116 -4.12 34.33 6.61
CA LYS A 116 -5.09 35.31 7.12
C LYS A 116 -5.08 35.34 8.65
N CYS A 117 -4.98 34.19 9.32
CA CYS A 117 -4.92 34.14 10.78
C CYS A 117 -3.66 34.80 11.33
N ARG A 118 -2.53 34.71 10.63
CA ARG A 118 -1.28 35.40 11.03
C ARG A 118 -1.36 36.91 10.84
N ASP A 119 -2.04 37.34 9.77
CA ASP A 119 -2.16 38.76 9.45
C ASP A 119 -3.17 39.49 10.35
N THR A 120 -4.12 38.78 10.92
CA THR A 120 -5.14 39.31 11.81
C THR A 120 -4.99 38.71 13.20
N GLU A 121 -4.41 39.46 14.13
CA GLU A 121 -4.26 39.03 15.53
C GLU A 121 -5.56 39.18 16.31
N SER A 122 -6.55 39.87 15.77
CA SER A 122 -7.84 40.03 16.41
C SER A 122 -8.76 38.84 16.14
N SER A 123 -9.38 38.35 17.17
CA SER A 123 -10.43 37.34 17.08
C SER A 123 -11.64 37.86 16.28
N PRO A 124 -12.37 37.04 15.55
CA PRO A 124 -12.27 35.60 15.53
C PRO A 124 -11.27 35.06 14.49
N CYS A 125 -10.79 33.83 14.71
CA CYS A 125 -9.86 33.18 13.82
C CYS A 125 -10.53 32.84 12.47
N PRO A 126 -9.95 33.26 11.33
CA PRO A 126 -10.55 32.99 10.01
C PRO A 126 -10.80 31.51 9.71
N ILE A 127 -9.97 30.62 10.24
CA ILE A 127 -10.12 29.17 10.08
C ILE A 127 -11.42 28.70 10.73
N LEU A 128 -11.66 29.14 11.96
CA LEU A 128 -12.87 28.78 12.70
C LEU A 128 -14.12 29.42 12.13
N MET A 129 -14.02 30.64 11.66
CA MET A 129 -15.15 31.32 11.00
C MET A 129 -15.61 30.60 9.76
N THR A 130 -14.68 30.09 8.96
CA THR A 130 -15.01 29.33 7.75
C THR A 130 -15.76 28.04 8.12
N PHE A 131 -15.35 27.38 9.21
CA PHE A 131 -16.02 26.18 9.72
C PHE A 131 -17.45 26.50 10.17
N GLU A 132 -17.66 27.58 10.93
CA GLU A 132 -18.99 28.02 11.38
C GLU A 132 -19.91 28.32 10.21
N LYS A 133 -19.43 28.99 9.17
CA LYS A 133 -20.20 29.28 7.97
C LYS A 133 -20.60 28.01 7.22
N SER A 134 -19.77 26.99 7.19
CA SER A 134 -20.10 25.71 6.57
C SER A 134 -21.25 25.02 7.30
N GLU A 135 -21.33 25.13 8.63
CA GLU A 135 -22.40 24.55 9.44
C GLU A 135 -23.71 25.34 9.30
N THR A 136 -23.64 26.66 9.18
CA THR A 136 -24.81 27.52 9.10
C THR A 136 -25.25 27.87 7.69
N GLY A 137 -24.47 27.51 6.69
CA GLY A 137 -24.68 27.87 5.30
C GLY A 137 -25.59 26.94 4.50
N ASN A 138 -26.37 26.11 5.14
CA ASN A 138 -27.31 25.23 4.47
C ASN A 138 -28.62 25.93 4.15
#